data_54184c29f07e428447fd6cc7fbae6962
#
_entry.id   54184c29f07e428447fd6cc7fbae6962
#
_cell.length_a   1.000
_cell.length_b   1.000
_cell.length_c   1.000
_cell.angle_alpha   90.00
_cell.angle_beta   90.00
_cell.angle_gamma   90.00
#
_symmetry.space_group_name_H-M   'P 1'
#
loop_
_entity.id
_entity.type
_entity.pdbx_description
1 polymer ?
#
loop_
_entity_poly.entity_id
_entity_poly.type
_entity_poly.pdbx_seq_one_letter_code
_entity_poly.pdbx_strand_id
1 'polypeptide(L)'
;MENTKTKKKLKLWQRVLIIVLAVIVALVAALGITVGCVWGNEIATVSSFKKIFNRNDEHLDGSVYRMDVKGGFYFDKFLESGGAKNDTSLINFITQNITKGLIDLTIEETEIACASFTATTKDGDKLFARNYDFSKTNTCLVFTDPGDGRYASVSTVDLQFIGMDVDKDVEGLMNKITCLAAPYAPLDGMNSAGVSCGIYMSYQGETTVPTDQNTDKPDLTSTTMLRMILDYAGSVDEAVELVSQYDLHDSAATSYHYMVADSTGKSAILEWVNGTDKTDNDGSARKLVVTYNTGDEHIGEEEGKSDFQWITNFIIQPGYYENDSEKPGLDRYDHIYERLSPTNGIVEDESAAMSILGEVGRRNWDNDDANGCTVHSVVYNLTDKTVLWVPNEHYGEEAYTLSFSL
;
A
#
# COMPACT_ATOMS: atom_id res chain seq x y z
N MET A 1 -63.92 -44.53 -21.31
CA MET A 1 -63.86 -43.29 -22.10
C MET A 1 -62.48 -42.75 -21.98
N GLU A 2 -61.60 -43.02 -22.93
CA GLU A 2 -60.24 -42.60 -22.98
C GLU A 2 -60.17 -41.17 -23.60
N ASN A 3 -59.73 -40.22 -22.83
CA ASN A 3 -59.70 -38.81 -23.24
C ASN A 3 -58.37 -38.53 -23.95
N THR A 4 -58.26 -38.81 -25.23
CA THR A 4 -57.14 -38.56 -26.10
C THR A 4 -57.00 -37.03 -26.33
N LYS A 5 -56.16 -36.36 -25.49
CA LYS A 5 -55.77 -34.97 -25.73
C LYS A 5 -54.92 -34.89 -27.01
N THR A 6 -55.51 -34.45 -28.11
CA THR A 6 -54.80 -34.10 -29.34
C THR A 6 -53.84 -32.96 -29.12
N LYS A 7 -52.49 -33.19 -29.13
CA LYS A 7 -51.44 -32.18 -29.08
C LYS A 7 -51.59 -31.30 -30.32
N LYS A 8 -51.99 -30.03 -30.16
CA LYS A 8 -52.02 -29.03 -31.23
C LYS A 8 -50.59 -28.86 -31.79
N LYS A 9 -50.37 -29.18 -33.05
CA LYS A 9 -49.11 -28.95 -33.76
C LYS A 9 -48.86 -27.43 -33.86
N LEU A 10 -47.70 -26.95 -33.36
CA LEU A 10 -47.28 -25.56 -33.50
C LEU A 10 -47.19 -25.16 -34.98
N LYS A 11 -47.67 -23.95 -35.33
CA LYS A 11 -47.52 -23.38 -36.67
C LYS A 11 -46.04 -23.15 -36.99
N LEU A 12 -45.69 -23.19 -38.27
CA LEU A 12 -44.28 -23.03 -38.71
C LEU A 12 -43.59 -21.80 -38.11
N TRP A 13 -44.25 -20.64 -38.12
CA TRP A 13 -43.74 -19.42 -37.57
C TRP A 13 -43.47 -19.51 -36.03
N GLN A 14 -44.30 -20.24 -35.28
CA GLN A 14 -44.12 -20.48 -33.87
C GLN A 14 -42.89 -21.36 -33.59
N ARG A 15 -42.62 -22.34 -34.45
CA ARG A 15 -41.39 -23.18 -34.34
C ARG A 15 -40.14 -22.34 -34.65
N VAL A 16 -40.19 -21.49 -35.68
CA VAL A 16 -39.10 -20.59 -36.03
C VAL A 16 -38.84 -19.63 -34.87
N LEU A 17 -39.86 -19.02 -34.27
CA LEU A 17 -39.72 -18.11 -33.13
C LEU A 17 -39.07 -18.80 -31.92
N ILE A 18 -39.48 -20.03 -31.60
CA ILE A 18 -38.89 -20.81 -30.49
C ILE A 18 -37.43 -21.12 -30.78
N ILE A 19 -37.06 -21.48 -32.00
CA ILE A 19 -35.67 -21.74 -32.39
C ILE A 19 -34.83 -20.48 -32.25
N VAL A 20 -35.30 -19.33 -32.76
CA VAL A 20 -34.62 -18.06 -32.65
C VAL A 20 -34.42 -17.65 -31.19
N LEU A 21 -35.46 -17.80 -30.37
CA LEU A 21 -35.36 -17.51 -28.92
C LEU A 21 -34.36 -18.43 -28.22
N ALA A 22 -34.35 -19.70 -28.54
CA ALA A 22 -33.41 -20.68 -27.99
C ALA A 22 -31.97 -20.36 -28.39
N VAL A 23 -31.73 -19.93 -29.63
CA VAL A 23 -30.41 -19.48 -30.09
C VAL A 23 -29.96 -18.21 -29.37
N ILE A 24 -30.85 -17.23 -29.19
CA ILE A 24 -30.53 -16.01 -28.43
C ILE A 24 -30.19 -16.36 -26.98
N VAL A 25 -30.97 -17.18 -26.33
CA VAL A 25 -30.69 -17.64 -24.95
C VAL A 25 -29.36 -18.39 -24.87
N ALA A 26 -29.05 -19.25 -25.84
CA ALA A 26 -27.75 -19.94 -25.87
C ALA A 26 -26.57 -18.98 -26.09
N LEU A 27 -26.71 -17.97 -26.95
CA LEU A 27 -25.70 -16.96 -27.17
C LEU A 27 -25.50 -16.09 -25.93
N VAL A 28 -26.56 -15.67 -25.25
CA VAL A 28 -26.48 -14.90 -23.99
C VAL A 28 -25.83 -15.73 -22.89
N ALA A 29 -26.18 -17.01 -22.77
CA ALA A 29 -25.55 -17.91 -21.81
C ALA A 29 -24.07 -18.15 -22.11
N ALA A 30 -23.71 -18.37 -23.37
CA ALA A 30 -22.31 -18.50 -23.79
C ALA A 30 -21.50 -17.22 -23.50
N LEU A 31 -22.05 -16.04 -23.80
CA LEU A 31 -21.46 -14.75 -23.48
C LEU A 31 -21.27 -14.58 -21.97
N GLY A 32 -22.30 -14.90 -21.17
CA GLY A 32 -22.24 -14.85 -19.72
C GLY A 32 -21.16 -15.77 -19.12
N ILE A 33 -21.02 -16.99 -19.66
CA ILE A 33 -19.96 -17.93 -19.26
C ILE A 33 -18.59 -17.37 -19.63
N THR A 34 -18.43 -16.85 -20.84
CA THR A 34 -17.16 -16.26 -21.31
C THR A 34 -16.76 -15.07 -20.45
N VAL A 35 -17.69 -14.15 -20.15
CA VAL A 35 -17.46 -13.02 -19.27
C VAL A 35 -17.09 -13.51 -17.86
N GLY A 36 -17.80 -14.48 -17.31
CA GLY A 36 -17.48 -15.07 -16.00
C GLY A 36 -16.11 -15.74 -15.92
N CYS A 37 -15.69 -16.41 -17.00
CA CYS A 37 -14.37 -17.03 -17.07
C CYS A 37 -13.22 -16.01 -17.22
N VAL A 38 -13.46 -14.90 -17.93
CA VAL A 38 -12.42 -13.88 -18.21
C VAL A 38 -12.34 -12.81 -17.15
N TRP A 39 -13.46 -12.49 -16.49
CA TRP A 39 -13.62 -11.37 -15.59
C TRP A 39 -14.12 -11.76 -14.19
N GLY A 40 -14.12 -13.03 -13.86
CA GLY A 40 -14.72 -13.52 -12.62
C GLY A 40 -14.09 -12.92 -11.36
N ASN A 41 -12.77 -12.83 -11.32
CA ASN A 41 -12.03 -12.25 -10.20
C ASN A 41 -12.24 -10.73 -10.11
N GLU A 42 -12.20 -10.03 -11.24
CA GLU A 42 -12.40 -8.58 -11.29
C GLU A 42 -13.85 -8.22 -10.89
N ILE A 43 -14.86 -8.95 -11.38
CA ILE A 43 -16.25 -8.74 -10.99
C ILE A 43 -16.44 -8.98 -9.50
N ALA A 44 -15.85 -10.05 -8.96
CA ALA A 44 -15.94 -10.37 -7.53
C ALA A 44 -15.23 -9.30 -6.68
N THR A 45 -14.05 -8.84 -7.11
CA THR A 45 -13.29 -7.75 -6.47
C THR A 45 -14.10 -6.45 -6.47
N VAL A 46 -14.60 -5.99 -7.61
CA VAL A 46 -15.45 -4.80 -7.72
C VAL A 46 -16.70 -4.91 -6.85
N SER A 47 -17.29 -6.10 -6.76
CA SER A 47 -18.50 -6.35 -5.95
C SER A 47 -18.20 -6.29 -4.44
N SER A 48 -16.95 -6.51 -4.01
CA SER A 48 -16.53 -6.42 -2.61
C SER A 48 -16.29 -4.98 -2.16
N PHE A 49 -16.09 -4.05 -3.10
CA PHE A 49 -15.76 -2.66 -2.81
C PHE A 49 -16.90 -1.96 -2.07
N LYS A 50 -16.64 -1.56 -0.83
CA LYS A 50 -17.63 -0.92 0.05
C LYS A 50 -17.01 0.22 0.85
N LYS A 51 -17.79 1.26 1.08
CA LYS A 51 -17.43 2.36 1.97
C LYS A 51 -17.58 1.90 3.44
N ILE A 52 -16.57 2.22 4.26
CA ILE A 52 -16.54 1.93 5.71
C ILE A 52 -16.83 3.19 6.50
N PHE A 53 -16.12 4.30 6.19
CA PHE A 53 -16.35 5.60 6.81
C PHE A 53 -16.74 6.63 5.75
N ASN A 54 -17.65 7.51 6.14
CA ASN A 54 -18.07 8.62 5.31
C ASN A 54 -17.07 9.77 5.45
N ARG A 55 -16.94 10.54 4.39
CA ARG A 55 -16.24 11.82 4.42
C ARG A 55 -16.90 12.80 5.40
N ASN A 56 -16.09 13.67 5.97
CA ASN A 56 -16.54 14.79 6.79
C ASN A 56 -15.70 16.03 6.45
N ASP A 57 -16.24 16.92 5.63
CA ASP A 57 -15.48 18.09 5.15
C ASP A 57 -15.18 19.09 6.27
N GLU A 58 -15.97 19.13 7.36
CA GLU A 58 -15.70 19.99 8.52
C GLU A 58 -14.45 19.53 9.30
N HIS A 59 -14.17 18.22 9.28
CA HIS A 59 -13.00 17.62 9.93
C HIS A 59 -11.89 17.26 8.92
N LEU A 60 -12.05 17.58 7.65
CA LEU A 60 -11.15 17.20 6.55
C LEU A 60 -10.99 15.68 6.39
N ASP A 61 -12.03 14.91 6.68
CA ASP A 61 -11.99 13.47 6.49
C ASP A 61 -12.29 13.12 5.02
N GLY A 62 -11.47 12.28 4.44
CA GLY A 62 -11.83 11.54 3.25
C GLY A 62 -12.68 10.32 3.56
N SER A 63 -13.37 9.78 2.58
CA SER A 63 -14.07 8.50 2.72
C SER A 63 -13.08 7.35 2.80
N VAL A 64 -13.39 6.36 3.63
CA VAL A 64 -12.60 5.13 3.74
C VAL A 64 -13.38 3.97 3.14
N TYR A 65 -12.70 3.18 2.34
CA TYR A 65 -13.24 2.01 1.65
C TYR A 65 -12.51 0.73 2.05
N ARG A 66 -13.14 -0.39 1.80
CA ARG A 66 -12.54 -1.73 1.85
C ARG A 66 -12.76 -2.44 0.53
N MET A 67 -11.75 -3.16 0.10
CA MET A 67 -11.80 -4.03 -1.09
C MET A 67 -11.14 -5.37 -0.79
N ASP A 68 -11.84 -6.46 -1.07
CA ASP A 68 -11.31 -7.82 -0.99
C ASP A 68 -10.97 -8.30 -2.40
N VAL A 69 -9.71 -8.30 -2.75
CA VAL A 69 -9.18 -8.64 -4.08
C VAL A 69 -9.22 -10.15 -4.28
N LYS A 70 -9.74 -10.58 -5.40
CA LYS A 70 -9.84 -12.01 -5.77
C LYS A 70 -8.81 -12.38 -6.83
N GLY A 71 -8.18 -13.53 -6.62
CA GLY A 71 -7.13 -14.04 -7.50
C GLY A 71 -5.82 -13.26 -7.39
N GLY A 72 -4.87 -13.57 -8.27
CA GLY A 72 -3.51 -13.04 -8.21
C GLY A 72 -3.31 -11.67 -8.86
N PHE A 73 -4.37 -10.96 -9.25
CA PHE A 73 -4.34 -9.62 -9.86
C PHE A 73 -3.18 -9.40 -10.86
N TYR A 74 -2.76 -10.46 -11.54
CA TYR A 74 -1.71 -10.50 -12.59
C TYR A 74 -0.31 -10.06 -12.11
N PHE A 75 -0.01 -10.06 -10.81
CA PHE A 75 1.27 -9.56 -10.31
C PHE A 75 2.44 -10.49 -10.70
N ASP A 76 2.24 -11.82 -10.73
CA ASP A 76 3.24 -12.76 -11.26
C ASP A 76 3.60 -12.41 -12.71
N LYS A 77 2.58 -12.20 -13.54
CA LYS A 77 2.77 -11.80 -14.94
C LYS A 77 3.50 -10.46 -15.05
N PHE A 78 3.25 -9.53 -14.13
CA PHE A 78 3.97 -8.26 -14.06
C PHE A 78 5.46 -8.48 -13.85
N LEU A 79 5.83 -9.27 -12.84
CA LEU A 79 7.24 -9.59 -12.56
C LEU A 79 7.88 -10.40 -13.69
N GLU A 80 7.20 -11.40 -14.26
CA GLU A 80 7.65 -12.19 -15.39
C GLU A 80 7.90 -11.35 -16.65
N SER A 81 7.16 -10.24 -16.83
CA SER A 81 7.36 -9.31 -17.95
C SER A 81 8.56 -8.37 -17.77
N GLY A 82 9.27 -8.44 -16.64
CA GLY A 82 10.38 -7.58 -16.29
C GLY A 82 9.99 -6.35 -15.47
N GLY A 83 8.73 -6.28 -15.01
CA GLY A 83 8.24 -5.19 -14.17
C GLY A 83 7.94 -3.89 -14.93
N ALA A 84 8.25 -2.74 -14.33
CA ALA A 84 7.99 -1.43 -14.91
C ALA A 84 9.11 -0.44 -14.56
N LYS A 85 9.72 0.15 -15.58
CA LYS A 85 10.82 1.12 -15.45
C LYS A 85 10.38 2.57 -15.24
N ASN A 86 9.10 2.83 -15.14
CA ASN A 86 8.49 4.12 -14.83
C ASN A 86 6.97 3.97 -14.69
N ASP A 87 6.32 5.03 -14.20
CA ASP A 87 4.87 5.07 -14.01
C ASP A 87 4.08 4.82 -15.29
N THR A 88 4.56 5.33 -16.44
CA THR A 88 3.90 5.10 -17.74
C THR A 88 3.86 3.62 -18.09
N SER A 89 4.96 2.88 -17.89
CA SER A 89 4.98 1.44 -18.17
C SER A 89 4.13 0.64 -17.18
N LEU A 90 4.07 1.05 -15.91
CA LEU A 90 3.17 0.48 -14.91
C LEU A 90 1.70 0.70 -15.30
N ILE A 91 1.32 1.94 -15.63
CA ILE A 91 -0.03 2.30 -16.09
C ILE A 91 -0.43 1.46 -17.32
N ASN A 92 0.46 1.34 -18.29
CA ASN A 92 0.21 0.52 -19.48
C ASN A 92 -0.04 -0.94 -19.13
N PHE A 93 0.75 -1.52 -18.22
CA PHE A 93 0.54 -2.90 -17.77
C PHE A 93 -0.83 -3.06 -17.09
N ILE A 94 -1.17 -2.19 -16.15
CA ILE A 94 -2.46 -2.21 -15.44
C ILE A 94 -3.62 -2.04 -16.43
N THR A 95 -3.55 -1.06 -17.32
CA THR A 95 -4.58 -0.80 -18.33
C THR A 95 -4.81 -2.02 -19.23
N GLN A 96 -3.75 -2.67 -19.69
CA GLN A 96 -3.87 -3.81 -20.59
C GLN A 96 -4.35 -5.08 -19.91
N ASN A 97 -3.88 -5.37 -18.69
CA ASN A 97 -4.10 -6.66 -18.05
C ASN A 97 -5.24 -6.64 -17.03
N ILE A 98 -5.42 -5.55 -16.29
CA ILE A 98 -6.40 -5.45 -15.20
C ILE A 98 -7.68 -4.79 -15.68
N THR A 99 -7.61 -3.56 -16.18
CA THR A 99 -8.80 -2.85 -16.67
C THR A 99 -9.14 -3.19 -18.12
N LYS A 100 -8.24 -3.92 -18.81
CA LYS A 100 -8.42 -4.43 -20.19
C LYS A 100 -8.82 -3.36 -21.18
N GLY A 101 -8.18 -2.18 -21.04
CA GLY A 101 -8.40 -1.02 -21.91
C GLY A 101 -9.66 -0.20 -21.62
N LEU A 102 -10.36 -0.47 -20.51
CA LEU A 102 -11.57 0.27 -20.15
C LEU A 102 -11.30 1.63 -19.52
N ILE A 103 -10.10 1.83 -18.94
CA ILE A 103 -9.74 3.01 -18.15
C ILE A 103 -8.30 3.41 -18.43
N ASP A 104 -8.09 4.72 -18.57
CA ASP A 104 -6.77 5.34 -18.55
C ASP A 104 -6.50 5.82 -17.12
N LEU A 105 -5.35 5.41 -16.56
CA LEU A 105 -4.89 5.82 -15.24
C LEU A 105 -3.91 6.97 -15.36
N THR A 106 -3.85 7.82 -14.34
CA THR A 106 -2.82 8.85 -14.17
C THR A 106 -2.23 8.71 -12.78
N ILE A 107 -0.91 8.92 -12.65
CA ILE A 107 -0.21 9.05 -11.38
C ILE A 107 0.21 10.50 -11.27
N GLU A 108 -0.17 11.18 -10.17
CA GLU A 108 0.13 12.58 -9.94
C GLU A 108 1.31 12.73 -8.98
N GLU A 109 2.11 13.77 -9.18
CA GLU A 109 3.17 14.14 -8.24
C GLU A 109 2.55 14.67 -6.96
N THR A 110 3.08 14.23 -5.81
CA THR A 110 2.57 14.65 -4.50
C THR A 110 3.69 14.68 -3.47
N GLU A 111 3.58 15.63 -2.55
CA GLU A 111 4.44 15.70 -1.38
C GLU A 111 3.72 15.06 -0.19
N ILE A 112 4.25 13.95 0.30
CA ILE A 112 3.73 13.23 1.46
C ILE A 112 4.71 13.34 2.62
N ALA A 113 4.18 13.36 3.83
CA ALA A 113 4.96 13.19 5.05
C ALA A 113 4.56 11.86 5.71
N CYS A 114 5.43 11.31 6.53
CA CYS A 114 5.19 10.05 7.21
C CYS A 114 6.03 9.95 8.48
N ALA A 115 5.61 9.07 9.38
CA ALA A 115 6.43 8.66 10.52
C ALA A 115 6.14 7.18 10.82
N SER A 116 7.15 6.43 11.22
CA SER A 116 6.99 5.04 11.67
C SER A 116 8.01 4.64 12.72
N PHE A 117 7.65 3.60 13.44
CA PHE A 117 8.56 2.94 14.37
C PHE A 117 8.18 1.47 14.55
N THR A 118 9.15 0.67 15.00
CA THR A 118 8.90 -0.64 15.55
C THR A 118 8.91 -0.57 17.08
N ALA A 119 8.13 -1.46 17.71
CA ALA A 119 8.09 -1.58 19.16
C ALA A 119 7.83 -3.04 19.56
N THR A 120 7.95 -3.33 20.86
CA THR A 120 7.59 -4.63 21.43
C THR A 120 6.59 -4.41 22.55
N THR A 121 5.49 -5.16 22.58
CA THR A 121 4.55 -5.10 23.69
C THR A 121 5.15 -5.73 24.95
N LYS A 122 4.56 -5.48 26.12
CA LYS A 122 4.97 -6.16 27.37
C LYS A 122 4.83 -7.68 27.30
N ASP A 123 3.91 -8.17 26.47
CA ASP A 123 3.69 -9.60 26.26
C ASP A 123 4.67 -10.20 25.23
N GLY A 124 5.48 -9.35 24.58
CA GLY A 124 6.53 -9.75 23.65
C GLY A 124 6.16 -9.66 22.18
N ASP A 125 4.95 -9.20 21.84
CA ASP A 125 4.49 -9.06 20.47
C ASP A 125 5.26 -7.95 19.76
N LYS A 126 5.58 -8.18 18.49
CA LYS A 126 6.32 -7.24 17.65
C LYS A 126 5.36 -6.36 16.87
N LEU A 127 5.57 -5.07 16.98
CA LEU A 127 4.72 -4.04 16.37
C LEU A 127 5.46 -3.27 15.29
N PHE A 128 4.72 -2.92 14.23
CA PHE A 128 5.09 -1.90 13.25
C PHE A 128 4.00 -0.84 13.25
N ALA A 129 4.35 0.39 13.61
CA ALA A 129 3.45 1.51 13.76
C ALA A 129 3.74 2.59 12.72
N ARG A 130 2.70 3.17 12.07
CA ARG A 130 2.87 4.14 11.00
C ARG A 130 1.79 5.21 10.95
N ASN A 131 2.21 6.46 10.70
CA ASN A 131 1.38 7.57 10.22
C ASN A 131 1.64 7.80 8.73
N TYR A 132 0.57 8.02 7.99
CA TYR A 132 0.59 8.57 6.64
C TYR A 132 -0.01 9.98 6.68
N ASP A 133 0.85 10.98 6.48
CA ASP A 133 0.49 12.39 6.55
C ASP A 133 0.38 12.95 5.13
N PHE A 134 -0.75 13.58 4.84
CA PHE A 134 -1.04 14.18 3.55
C PHE A 134 -2.13 15.26 3.68
N SER A 135 -2.78 15.61 2.58
CA SER A 135 -4.03 16.35 2.59
C SER A 135 -5.23 15.39 2.61
N LYS A 136 -6.43 15.93 2.78
CA LYS A 136 -7.68 15.15 2.71
C LYS A 136 -7.72 14.31 1.43
N THR A 137 -7.90 12.99 1.58
CA THR A 137 -8.01 12.05 0.47
C THR A 137 -8.91 10.87 0.79
N ASN A 138 -9.33 10.14 -0.25
CA ASN A 138 -10.07 8.89 -0.09
C ASN A 138 -9.08 7.72 0.07
N THR A 139 -9.31 6.87 1.07
CA THR A 139 -8.43 5.75 1.42
C THR A 139 -9.12 4.41 1.19
N CYS A 140 -8.37 3.38 0.83
CA CYS A 140 -8.88 2.02 0.72
C CYS A 140 -8.00 1.03 1.48
N LEU A 141 -8.63 0.24 2.36
CA LEU A 141 -8.03 -0.98 2.90
C LEU A 141 -8.21 -2.11 1.88
N VAL A 142 -7.10 -2.58 1.33
CA VAL A 142 -7.04 -3.59 0.28
C VAL A 142 -6.57 -4.91 0.87
N PHE A 143 -7.44 -5.90 0.86
CA PHE A 143 -7.16 -7.26 1.30
C PHE A 143 -6.87 -8.12 0.08
N THR A 144 -5.74 -8.82 0.06
CA THR A 144 -5.37 -9.76 -1.00
C THR A 144 -5.15 -11.15 -0.44
N ASP A 145 -5.55 -12.15 -1.21
CA ASP A 145 -5.21 -13.56 -0.99
C ASP A 145 -4.94 -14.17 -2.37
N PRO A 146 -3.73 -13.95 -2.90
CA PRO A 146 -3.41 -14.35 -4.26
C PRO A 146 -3.33 -15.86 -4.45
N GLY A 147 -3.07 -16.64 -3.40
CA GLY A 147 -2.80 -18.08 -3.50
C GLY A 147 -1.42 -18.36 -4.11
N ASP A 148 -1.25 -19.57 -4.64
CA ASP A 148 -0.06 -20.04 -5.39
C ASP A 148 1.28 -19.86 -4.64
N GLY A 149 1.23 -19.97 -3.29
CA GLY A 149 2.41 -19.84 -2.43
C GLY A 149 2.79 -18.41 -2.07
N ARG A 150 2.02 -17.41 -2.53
CA ARG A 150 2.14 -16.02 -2.10
C ARG A 150 1.38 -15.77 -0.80
N TYR A 151 1.83 -14.81 -0.04
CA TYR A 151 1.20 -14.44 1.22
C TYR A 151 -0.09 -13.62 1.02
N ALA A 152 -1.12 -13.93 1.79
CA ALA A 152 -2.24 -13.03 1.96
C ALA A 152 -1.77 -11.74 2.66
N SER A 153 -2.41 -10.60 2.37
CA SER A 153 -2.01 -9.33 2.98
C SER A 153 -3.17 -8.34 3.12
N VAL A 154 -2.97 -7.37 3.99
CA VAL A 154 -3.72 -6.11 4.00
C VAL A 154 -2.77 -4.97 3.71
N SER A 155 -3.22 -4.00 2.93
CA SER A 155 -2.48 -2.77 2.65
C SER A 155 -3.41 -1.57 2.65
N THR A 156 -2.85 -0.37 2.94
CA THR A 156 -3.55 0.89 2.81
C THR A 156 -3.14 1.56 1.50
N VAL A 157 -4.13 2.05 0.77
CA VAL A 157 -3.95 2.72 -0.54
C VAL A 157 -4.64 4.07 -0.50
N ASP A 158 -3.94 5.11 -0.91
CA ASP A 158 -4.54 6.40 -1.23
C ASP A 158 -5.12 6.35 -2.65
N LEU A 159 -6.43 6.51 -2.76
CA LEU A 159 -7.12 6.35 -4.03
C LEU A 159 -6.87 7.51 -5.01
N GLN A 160 -6.31 8.64 -4.54
CA GLN A 160 -5.87 9.72 -5.40
C GLN A 160 -4.78 9.24 -6.37
N PHE A 161 -3.84 8.40 -5.89
CA PHE A 161 -2.74 7.88 -6.72
C PHE A 161 -3.19 6.94 -7.85
N ILE A 162 -4.45 6.55 -7.85
CA ILE A 162 -5.06 5.82 -8.97
C ILE A 162 -6.14 6.65 -9.67
N GLY A 163 -6.12 7.99 -9.50
CA GLY A 163 -6.95 8.93 -10.23
C GLY A 163 -8.34 9.15 -9.67
N MET A 164 -8.61 8.84 -8.39
CA MET A 164 -9.88 9.15 -7.76
C MET A 164 -9.91 10.60 -7.26
N ASP A 165 -11.03 11.28 -7.49
CA ASP A 165 -11.30 12.64 -7.04
C ASP A 165 -11.38 12.68 -5.49
N VAL A 166 -10.54 13.48 -4.86
CA VAL A 166 -10.46 13.60 -3.39
C VAL A 166 -11.69 14.27 -2.79
N ASP A 167 -12.41 15.06 -3.56
CA ASP A 167 -13.60 15.79 -3.11
C ASP A 167 -14.90 15.05 -3.35
N LYS A 168 -14.85 13.84 -3.88
CA LYS A 168 -16.03 13.02 -4.17
C LYS A 168 -15.89 11.61 -3.62
N ASP A 169 -17.02 11.02 -3.30
CA ASP A 169 -17.08 9.58 -3.04
C ASP A 169 -16.79 8.77 -4.31
N VAL A 170 -16.19 7.59 -4.12
CA VAL A 170 -15.97 6.65 -5.21
C VAL A 170 -17.31 5.96 -5.55
N GLU A 171 -18.00 6.51 -6.52
CA GLU A 171 -19.30 6.05 -6.98
C GLU A 171 -19.26 5.60 -8.45
N GLY A 172 -20.26 4.79 -8.82
CA GLY A 172 -20.38 4.29 -10.17
C GLY A 172 -19.45 3.12 -10.51
N LEU A 173 -19.82 2.38 -11.56
CA LEU A 173 -19.10 1.15 -11.94
C LEU A 173 -17.68 1.47 -12.45
N MET A 174 -17.49 2.55 -13.22
CA MET A 174 -16.18 2.87 -13.81
C MET A 174 -15.15 3.19 -12.74
N ASN A 175 -15.48 4.03 -11.74
CA ASN A 175 -14.58 4.33 -10.63
C ASN A 175 -14.20 3.07 -9.83
N LYS A 176 -15.15 2.16 -9.61
CA LYS A 176 -14.87 0.86 -8.96
C LYS A 176 -13.98 -0.05 -9.81
N ILE A 177 -14.09 0.01 -11.14
CA ILE A 177 -13.17 -0.71 -12.04
C ILE A 177 -11.77 -0.09 -11.97
N THR A 178 -11.66 1.25 -11.88
CA THR A 178 -10.37 1.92 -11.65
C THR A 178 -9.70 1.44 -10.36
N CYS A 179 -10.48 1.23 -9.29
CA CYS A 179 -9.96 0.71 -8.03
C CYS A 179 -9.36 -0.72 -8.12
N LEU A 180 -9.56 -1.46 -9.20
CA LEU A 180 -8.84 -2.71 -9.46
C LEU A 180 -7.31 -2.51 -9.58
N ALA A 181 -6.85 -1.28 -9.79
CA ALA A 181 -5.42 -0.92 -9.76
C ALA A 181 -4.84 -0.83 -8.34
N ALA A 182 -5.68 -0.73 -7.30
CA ALA A 182 -5.23 -0.49 -5.93
C ALA A 182 -4.19 -1.50 -5.40
N PRO A 183 -4.21 -2.80 -5.72
CA PRO A 183 -3.15 -3.72 -5.29
C PRO A 183 -1.75 -3.32 -5.73
N TYR A 184 -1.61 -2.49 -6.77
CA TYR A 184 -0.33 -2.00 -7.30
C TYR A 184 0.16 -0.71 -6.63
N ALA A 185 -0.64 -0.12 -5.73
CA ALA A 185 -0.34 1.16 -5.10
C ALA A 185 -0.38 1.10 -3.54
N PRO A 186 0.16 0.06 -2.87
CA PRO A 186 0.22 0.04 -1.42
C PRO A 186 1.16 1.12 -0.91
N LEU A 187 0.75 1.83 0.15
CA LEU A 187 1.60 2.77 0.88
C LEU A 187 2.22 2.12 2.12
N ASP A 188 1.53 1.16 2.68
CA ASP A 188 1.96 0.28 3.76
C ASP A 188 1.13 -1.00 3.73
N GLY A 189 1.53 -1.95 4.54
CA GLY A 189 0.77 -3.18 4.71
C GLY A 189 1.48 -4.20 5.58
N MET A 190 0.75 -5.28 5.87
CA MET A 190 1.26 -6.47 6.54
C MET A 190 0.78 -7.72 5.81
N ASN A 191 1.62 -8.73 5.72
CA ASN A 191 1.25 -10.02 5.17
C ASN A 191 1.03 -11.10 6.23
N SER A 192 0.50 -12.24 5.82
CA SER A 192 0.18 -13.37 6.71
C SER A 192 1.40 -14.08 7.32
N ALA A 193 2.62 -13.79 6.86
CA ALA A 193 3.86 -14.22 7.53
C ALA A 193 4.22 -13.30 8.70
N GLY A 194 3.60 -12.12 8.81
CA GLY A 194 3.93 -11.10 9.80
C GLY A 194 5.08 -10.19 9.34
N VAL A 195 5.25 -10.01 8.04
CA VAL A 195 6.13 -8.98 7.47
C VAL A 195 5.30 -7.75 7.18
N SER A 196 5.75 -6.59 7.66
CA SER A 196 5.16 -5.29 7.37
C SER A 196 6.15 -4.39 6.65
N CYS A 197 5.66 -3.53 5.78
CA CYS A 197 6.48 -2.52 5.09
C CYS A 197 5.71 -1.22 4.88
N GLY A 198 6.46 -0.13 4.72
CA GLY A 198 5.91 1.20 4.42
C GLY A 198 6.85 2.03 3.57
N ILE A 199 6.28 2.95 2.79
CA ILE A 199 6.99 3.93 1.96
C ILE A 199 6.95 5.31 2.62
N TYR A 200 8.05 6.03 2.54
CA TYR A 200 8.22 7.37 3.12
C TYR A 200 8.92 8.25 2.10
N MET A 201 8.43 9.45 1.91
CA MET A 201 9.15 10.42 1.10
C MET A 201 10.47 10.78 1.78
N SER A 202 11.57 10.75 1.03
CA SER A 202 12.89 11.14 1.52
C SER A 202 13.33 12.46 0.88
N TYR A 203 13.34 13.52 1.66
CA TYR A 203 13.79 14.81 1.19
C TYR A 203 15.32 14.88 1.23
N GLN A 204 15.94 15.20 0.11
CA GLN A 204 17.39 15.19 -0.08
C GLN A 204 17.99 16.58 -0.21
N GLY A 205 17.31 17.59 0.33
CA GLY A 205 17.67 19.00 0.24
C GLY A 205 16.59 19.81 -0.48
N GLU A 206 16.98 20.90 -1.17
CA GLU A 206 16.04 21.77 -1.86
C GLU A 206 15.32 21.12 -3.05
N THR A 207 15.95 20.12 -3.65
CA THR A 207 15.38 19.37 -4.78
C THR A 207 15.43 17.88 -4.50
N THR A 208 14.29 17.22 -4.65
CA THR A 208 14.20 15.77 -4.56
C THR A 208 14.53 15.16 -5.92
N VAL A 209 15.52 14.25 -5.97
CA VAL A 209 15.89 13.54 -7.18
C VAL A 209 15.41 12.10 -7.06
N PRO A 210 14.49 11.64 -7.91
CA PRO A 210 14.01 10.26 -7.86
C PRO A 210 15.13 9.27 -8.17
N THR A 211 15.09 8.11 -7.52
CA THR A 211 15.92 6.97 -7.91
C THR A 211 15.46 6.46 -9.27
N ASP A 212 16.39 6.25 -10.19
CA ASP A 212 16.11 5.78 -11.55
C ASP A 212 17.27 4.89 -12.01
N GLN A 213 17.42 3.72 -11.38
CA GLN A 213 18.47 2.76 -11.69
C GLN A 213 18.28 2.20 -13.10
N ASN A 214 19.35 1.88 -13.77
CA ASN A 214 19.29 1.39 -15.14
C ASN A 214 20.42 0.38 -15.38
N THR A 215 20.23 -0.81 -14.82
CA THR A 215 21.14 -1.94 -14.97
C THR A 215 20.48 -3.05 -15.82
N ASP A 216 21.05 -4.25 -15.82
CA ASP A 216 20.47 -5.43 -16.51
C ASP A 216 19.43 -6.19 -15.66
N LYS A 217 19.02 -5.63 -14.50
CA LYS A 217 18.00 -6.23 -13.65
C LYS A 217 16.59 -5.89 -14.13
N PRO A 218 15.57 -6.70 -13.76
CA PRO A 218 14.18 -6.31 -13.94
C PRO A 218 13.84 -5.10 -13.07
N ASP A 219 12.75 -4.41 -13.42
CA ASP A 219 12.40 -3.09 -12.93
C ASP A 219 11.22 -3.13 -11.94
N LEU A 220 11.29 -2.31 -10.89
CA LEU A 220 10.17 -2.05 -9.99
C LEU A 220 9.98 -0.54 -9.79
N THR A 221 8.74 -0.13 -9.67
CA THR A 221 8.39 1.20 -9.17
C THR A 221 8.24 1.17 -7.64
N SER A 222 8.19 2.34 -7.02
CA SER A 222 8.14 2.49 -5.55
C SER A 222 7.06 1.62 -4.90
N THR A 223 5.84 1.66 -5.39
CA THR A 223 4.71 0.93 -4.80
C THR A 223 4.67 -0.55 -5.22
N THR A 224 5.15 -0.89 -6.42
CA THR A 224 5.24 -2.29 -6.84
C THR A 224 6.29 -3.07 -6.07
N MET A 225 7.33 -2.39 -5.56
CA MET A 225 8.29 -2.98 -4.64
C MET A 225 7.61 -3.38 -3.31
N LEU A 226 6.77 -2.51 -2.72
CA LEU A 226 6.01 -2.89 -1.54
C LEU A 226 5.07 -4.07 -1.81
N ARG A 227 4.41 -4.07 -2.97
CA ARG A 227 3.55 -5.21 -3.36
C ARG A 227 4.33 -6.50 -3.45
N MET A 228 5.54 -6.48 -4.01
CA MET A 228 6.41 -7.65 -4.07
C MET A 228 6.81 -8.14 -2.67
N ILE A 229 7.19 -7.24 -1.76
CA ILE A 229 7.50 -7.60 -0.37
C ILE A 229 6.29 -8.26 0.29
N LEU A 230 5.09 -7.67 0.17
CA LEU A 230 3.87 -8.20 0.78
C LEU A 230 3.46 -9.57 0.22
N ASP A 231 3.72 -9.84 -1.06
CA ASP A 231 3.33 -11.11 -1.69
C ASP A 231 4.34 -12.24 -1.44
N TYR A 232 5.64 -11.93 -1.32
CA TYR A 232 6.69 -12.95 -1.42
C TYR A 232 7.65 -13.02 -0.22
N ALA A 233 7.77 -11.98 0.61
CA ALA A 233 8.71 -12.00 1.72
C ALA A 233 8.09 -12.59 2.98
N GLY A 234 8.71 -13.61 3.56
CA GLY A 234 8.35 -14.18 4.86
C GLY A 234 9.22 -13.65 6.02
N SER A 235 10.23 -12.81 5.72
CA SER A 235 11.12 -12.18 6.69
C SER A 235 11.73 -10.90 6.13
N VAL A 236 12.37 -10.11 7.00
CA VAL A 236 13.15 -8.92 6.59
C VAL A 236 14.28 -9.31 5.66
N ASP A 237 14.98 -10.42 5.93
CA ASP A 237 16.09 -10.87 5.09
C ASP A 237 15.62 -11.25 3.68
N GLU A 238 14.50 -11.95 3.56
CA GLU A 238 13.89 -12.27 2.26
C GLU A 238 13.43 -11.00 1.52
N ALA A 239 12.87 -10.02 2.25
CA ALA A 239 12.50 -8.75 1.63
C ALA A 239 13.70 -8.01 1.03
N VAL A 240 14.81 -7.93 1.79
CA VAL A 240 16.05 -7.31 1.33
C VAL A 240 16.65 -8.07 0.13
N GLU A 241 16.67 -9.40 0.19
CA GLU A 241 17.15 -10.24 -0.91
C GLU A 241 16.32 -10.01 -2.19
N LEU A 242 14.99 -10.04 -2.07
CA LEU A 242 14.07 -9.78 -3.19
C LEU A 242 14.33 -8.41 -3.83
N VAL A 243 14.32 -7.36 -3.01
CA VAL A 243 14.50 -5.98 -3.49
C VAL A 243 15.86 -5.81 -4.19
N SER A 244 16.92 -6.45 -3.68
CA SER A 244 18.25 -6.36 -4.26
C SER A 244 18.37 -6.93 -5.69
N GLN A 245 17.38 -7.71 -6.13
CA GLN A 245 17.37 -8.33 -7.46
C GLN A 245 16.77 -7.44 -8.55
N TYR A 246 16.24 -6.27 -8.19
CA TYR A 246 15.56 -5.37 -9.12
C TYR A 246 16.21 -3.99 -9.15
N ASP A 247 16.02 -3.29 -10.26
CA ASP A 247 16.27 -1.86 -10.35
C ASP A 247 15.04 -1.09 -9.82
N LEU A 248 15.28 -0.04 -9.04
CA LEU A 248 14.22 0.83 -8.53
C LEU A 248 14.07 2.07 -9.41
N HIS A 249 12.81 2.37 -9.75
CA HIS A 249 12.38 3.59 -10.42
C HIS A 249 11.33 4.28 -9.56
N ASP A 250 11.70 5.37 -8.91
CA ASP A 250 10.78 6.08 -8.03
C ASP A 250 9.61 6.67 -8.81
N SER A 251 8.41 6.52 -8.25
CA SER A 251 7.15 7.02 -8.81
C SER A 251 6.96 8.50 -8.51
N ALA A 252 6.06 9.15 -9.28
CA ALA A 252 5.60 10.51 -9.05
C ALA A 252 6.74 11.55 -8.99
N ALA A 253 7.82 11.30 -9.74
CA ALA A 253 9.00 12.18 -9.85
C ALA A 253 9.60 12.63 -8.50
N THR A 254 9.44 11.83 -7.43
CA THR A 254 9.97 12.12 -6.10
C THR A 254 10.79 10.95 -5.57
N SER A 255 11.49 11.13 -4.47
CA SER A 255 12.37 10.12 -3.88
C SER A 255 11.77 9.53 -2.62
N TYR A 256 12.00 8.24 -2.43
CA TYR A 256 11.48 7.50 -1.28
C TYR A 256 12.57 6.70 -0.59
N HIS A 257 12.31 6.40 0.69
CA HIS A 257 12.96 5.34 1.43
C HIS A 257 11.88 4.46 2.10
N TYR A 258 12.29 3.32 2.65
CA TYR A 258 11.34 2.30 3.05
C TYR A 258 11.74 1.69 4.37
N MET A 259 10.77 1.25 5.14
CA MET A 259 10.99 0.47 6.35
C MET A 259 10.27 -0.86 6.23
N VAL A 260 10.96 -1.93 6.62
CA VAL A 260 10.43 -3.30 6.66
C VAL A 260 10.69 -3.87 8.05
N ALA A 261 9.72 -4.62 8.59
CA ALA A 261 9.87 -5.32 9.87
C ALA A 261 9.17 -6.68 9.82
N ASP A 262 9.60 -7.62 10.66
CA ASP A 262 9.00 -8.94 10.75
C ASP A 262 8.69 -9.37 12.20
N SER A 263 7.98 -10.49 12.33
CA SER A 263 7.51 -11.03 13.60
C SER A 263 8.64 -11.50 14.54
N THR A 264 9.88 -11.54 14.10
CA THR A 264 11.04 -11.82 14.99
C THR A 264 11.51 -10.57 15.72
N GLY A 265 11.06 -9.39 15.30
CA GLY A 265 11.50 -8.08 15.76
C GLY A 265 12.67 -7.53 14.98
N LYS A 266 13.11 -8.22 13.92
CA LYS A 266 14.07 -7.66 12.97
C LYS A 266 13.39 -6.58 12.14
N SER A 267 14.11 -5.48 11.88
CA SER A 267 13.68 -4.43 10.99
C SER A 267 14.84 -3.89 10.16
N ALA A 268 14.53 -3.28 9.04
CA ALA A 268 15.48 -2.65 8.15
C ALA A 268 14.89 -1.39 7.52
N ILE A 269 15.73 -0.35 7.40
CA ILE A 269 15.46 0.82 6.58
C ILE A 269 16.23 0.66 5.26
N LEU A 270 15.53 0.82 4.15
CA LEU A 270 16.06 0.67 2.81
C LEU A 270 16.15 2.05 2.17
N GLU A 271 17.35 2.48 1.82
CA GLU A 271 17.62 3.78 1.22
C GLU A 271 18.44 3.62 -0.06
N TRP A 272 18.09 4.36 -1.09
CA TRP A 272 18.88 4.44 -2.32
C TRP A 272 19.63 5.76 -2.33
N VAL A 273 20.94 5.70 -2.15
CA VAL A 273 21.82 6.86 -2.03
C VAL A 273 23.08 6.69 -2.87
N ASN A 274 23.71 7.80 -3.21
CA ASN A 274 25.03 7.83 -3.85
C ASN A 274 26.11 8.24 -2.83
N GLY A 275 26.40 7.33 -1.91
CA GLY A 275 27.28 7.63 -0.78
C GLY A 275 26.64 8.61 0.21
N THR A 276 27.41 9.53 0.74
CA THR A 276 26.96 10.60 1.67
C THR A 276 26.84 11.95 0.98
N ASP A 277 26.77 11.98 -0.34
CA ASP A 277 26.70 13.23 -1.10
C ASP A 277 25.24 13.65 -1.31
N LYS A 278 24.77 14.59 -0.48
CA LYS A 278 23.44 15.18 -0.59
C LYS A 278 23.24 16.01 -1.87
N THR A 279 24.33 16.34 -2.57
CA THR A 279 24.27 17.02 -3.87
C THR A 279 24.08 16.04 -5.02
N ASP A 280 23.84 14.76 -4.72
CA ASP A 280 23.59 13.72 -5.70
C ASP A 280 22.36 14.04 -6.56
N ASN A 281 22.65 14.49 -7.76
CA ASN A 281 21.64 14.78 -8.78
C ASN A 281 21.50 13.64 -9.81
N ASP A 282 22.17 12.51 -9.58
CA ASP A 282 22.14 11.35 -10.48
C ASP A 282 21.41 10.16 -9.83
N GLY A 283 20.10 10.11 -10.00
CA GLY A 283 19.26 9.02 -9.51
C GLY A 283 19.66 7.64 -10.06
N SER A 284 20.36 7.59 -11.20
CA SER A 284 20.82 6.33 -11.82
C SER A 284 22.05 5.72 -11.13
N ALA A 285 22.84 6.54 -10.43
CA ALA A 285 24.03 6.11 -9.71
C ALA A 285 23.74 5.59 -8.29
N ARG A 286 22.53 5.75 -7.81
CA ARG A 286 22.13 5.38 -6.45
C ARG A 286 22.19 3.87 -6.25
N LYS A 287 22.54 3.49 -5.03
CA LYS A 287 22.64 2.09 -4.60
C LYS A 287 21.82 1.88 -3.34
N LEU A 288 21.25 0.71 -3.23
CA LEU A 288 20.58 0.26 -2.01
C LEU A 288 21.59 0.22 -0.85
N VAL A 289 21.27 0.93 0.22
CA VAL A 289 21.90 0.82 1.53
C VAL A 289 20.84 0.33 2.49
N VAL A 290 21.18 -0.66 3.29
CA VAL A 290 20.28 -1.31 4.24
C VAL A 290 20.78 -1.03 5.65
N THR A 291 19.93 -0.42 6.49
CA THR A 291 20.23 -0.19 7.88
C THR A 291 19.34 -1.09 8.74
N TYR A 292 19.92 -2.11 9.35
CA TYR A 292 19.19 -3.01 10.24
C TYR A 292 19.12 -2.43 11.67
N ASN A 293 18.11 -2.85 12.45
CA ASN A 293 18.01 -2.54 13.87
C ASN A 293 18.94 -3.39 14.74
N THR A 294 19.51 -4.46 14.21
CA THR A 294 20.35 -5.42 14.95
C THR A 294 21.67 -5.71 14.24
N GLY A 295 22.68 -6.11 15.02
CA GLY A 295 23.97 -6.58 14.52
C GLY A 295 25.00 -5.49 14.26
N ASP A 296 26.17 -5.91 13.75
CA ASP A 296 27.30 -5.01 13.41
C ASP A 296 27.02 -4.13 12.19
N GLU A 297 25.90 -4.36 11.52
CA GLU A 297 25.45 -3.63 10.32
C GLU A 297 24.54 -2.45 10.67
N HIS A 298 24.29 -2.21 11.95
CA HIS A 298 23.54 -1.03 12.37
C HIS A 298 24.34 0.22 12.04
N ILE A 299 23.88 0.97 11.06
CA ILE A 299 24.41 2.27 10.65
C ILE A 299 23.29 3.28 10.82
N GLY A 300 23.40 4.16 11.78
CA GLY A 300 22.43 5.20 12.05
C GLY A 300 22.96 6.17 13.09
N GLU A 301 22.29 7.29 13.25
CA GLU A 301 22.68 8.29 14.26
C GLU A 301 22.52 7.76 15.70
N GLU A 302 21.70 6.73 15.88
CA GLU A 302 21.37 6.12 17.16
C GLU A 302 22.08 4.76 17.34
N GLU A 303 23.40 4.84 17.49
CA GLU A 303 24.25 3.66 17.68
C GLU A 303 23.82 2.85 18.92
N GLY A 304 23.65 1.54 18.78
CA GLY A 304 23.34 0.62 19.86
C GLY A 304 21.85 0.46 20.22
N LYS A 305 20.92 0.93 19.43
CA LYS A 305 19.47 0.72 19.59
C LYS A 305 19.01 -0.48 18.78
N SER A 306 19.04 -1.67 19.39
CA SER A 306 18.70 -2.91 18.69
C SER A 306 17.25 -3.36 18.85
N ASP A 307 16.50 -2.81 19.81
CA ASP A 307 15.18 -3.32 20.15
C ASP A 307 14.05 -2.58 19.45
N PHE A 308 14.32 -1.43 18.84
CA PHE A 308 13.39 -0.67 18.01
C PHE A 308 14.11 0.16 16.95
N GLN A 309 13.39 0.52 15.90
CA GLN A 309 13.87 1.36 14.81
C GLN A 309 12.75 2.34 14.43
N TRP A 310 13.10 3.54 13.94
CA TRP A 310 12.13 4.56 13.56
C TRP A 310 12.61 5.38 12.37
N ILE A 311 11.69 6.02 11.67
CA ILE A 311 11.94 6.72 10.42
C ILE A 311 10.92 7.85 10.25
N THR A 312 11.35 8.95 9.60
CA THR A 312 10.49 10.02 9.12
C THR A 312 10.82 10.37 7.66
N ASN A 313 11.19 11.62 7.33
CA ASN A 313 11.30 12.05 5.94
C ASN A 313 12.69 12.49 5.53
N PHE A 314 13.72 12.05 6.21
CA PHE A 314 15.13 12.35 5.86
C PHE A 314 15.96 11.07 5.77
N ILE A 315 17.01 11.11 4.98
CA ILE A 315 17.96 9.98 4.85
C ILE A 315 18.70 9.80 6.18
N ILE A 316 18.64 8.59 6.74
CA ILE A 316 19.24 8.30 8.05
C ILE A 316 20.74 7.98 7.99
N GLN A 317 21.32 7.92 6.78
CA GLN A 317 22.74 7.64 6.62
C GLN A 317 23.58 8.73 7.29
N PRO A 318 24.56 8.38 8.18
CA PRO A 318 25.38 9.36 8.88
C PRO A 318 26.16 10.26 7.91
N GLY A 319 26.16 11.55 8.20
CA GLY A 319 26.89 12.55 7.40
C GLY A 319 26.25 12.91 6.07
N TYR A 320 25.02 12.47 5.79
CA TYR A 320 24.28 12.84 4.59
C TYR A 320 23.87 14.33 4.58
N TYR A 321 23.54 14.88 5.73
CA TYR A 321 23.20 16.30 5.91
C TYR A 321 24.33 17.04 6.65
N GLU A 322 24.53 18.33 6.34
CA GLU A 322 25.50 19.16 7.05
C GLU A 322 24.94 19.70 8.37
N ASN A 323 23.63 19.95 8.41
CA ASN A 323 22.93 20.52 9.55
C ASN A 323 21.61 19.82 9.81
N ASP A 324 21.19 19.75 11.06
CA ASP A 324 19.92 19.15 11.46
C ASP A 324 18.70 19.88 10.88
N SER A 325 18.82 21.21 10.63
CA SER A 325 17.75 22.00 9.99
C SER A 325 17.45 21.59 8.54
N GLU A 326 18.28 20.72 7.95
CA GLU A 326 18.08 20.17 6.61
C GLU A 326 17.31 18.84 6.61
N LYS A 327 16.97 18.30 7.80
CA LYS A 327 16.30 17.01 7.99
C LYS A 327 14.78 17.20 8.19
N PRO A 328 13.94 17.04 7.17
CA PRO A 328 12.50 17.19 7.33
C PRO A 328 11.92 16.13 8.25
N GLY A 329 11.15 16.55 9.26
CA GLY A 329 10.55 15.64 10.26
C GLY A 329 11.52 15.15 11.33
N LEU A 330 12.70 15.81 11.49
CA LEU A 330 13.62 15.50 12.59
C LEU A 330 12.96 15.67 13.95
N ASP A 331 12.14 16.69 14.12
CA ASP A 331 11.40 16.96 15.34
C ASP A 331 10.46 15.78 15.75
N ARG A 332 9.76 15.19 14.79
CA ARG A 332 8.94 13.98 14.99
C ARG A 332 9.81 12.74 15.23
N TYR A 333 10.93 12.65 14.54
CA TYR A 333 11.93 11.60 14.71
C TYR A 333 12.47 11.59 16.15
N ASP A 334 12.89 12.76 16.66
CA ASP A 334 13.39 12.93 18.02
C ASP A 334 12.30 12.62 19.06
N HIS A 335 11.07 13.09 18.83
CA HIS A 335 9.94 12.81 19.73
C HIS A 335 9.65 11.31 19.86
N ILE A 336 9.61 10.58 18.74
CA ILE A 336 9.42 9.13 18.76
C ILE A 336 10.54 8.46 19.56
N TYR A 337 11.79 8.88 19.36
CA TYR A 337 12.92 8.38 20.11
C TYR A 337 12.78 8.67 21.61
N GLU A 338 12.42 9.89 22.00
CA GLU A 338 12.19 10.25 23.41
C GLU A 338 11.10 9.41 24.07
N ARG A 339 10.08 9.00 23.32
CA ARG A 339 8.98 8.14 23.81
C ARG A 339 9.40 6.67 23.97
N LEU A 340 10.22 6.16 23.09
CA LEU A 340 10.60 4.74 23.07
C LEU A 340 11.88 4.41 23.83
N SER A 341 12.86 5.31 23.85
CA SER A 341 14.18 5.04 24.42
C SER A 341 14.19 4.73 25.92
N PRO A 342 13.33 5.35 26.78
CA PRO A 342 13.32 5.03 28.21
C PRO A 342 12.95 3.59 28.53
N THR A 343 12.18 2.94 27.65
CA THR A 343 11.74 1.54 27.79
C THR A 343 12.43 0.61 26.82
N ASN A 344 13.41 1.11 26.06
CA ASN A 344 14.08 0.38 24.99
C ASN A 344 13.10 -0.22 23.97
N GLY A 345 12.11 0.58 23.55
CA GLY A 345 11.09 0.19 22.57
C GLY A 345 9.95 -0.66 23.12
N ILE A 346 9.86 -0.87 24.44
CA ILE A 346 8.75 -1.62 25.03
C ILE A 346 7.58 -0.68 25.31
N VAL A 347 6.40 -1.02 24.77
CA VAL A 347 5.12 -0.36 25.00
C VAL A 347 4.14 -1.29 25.73
N GLU A 348 3.06 -0.74 26.29
CA GLU A 348 2.06 -1.56 27.00
C GLU A 348 1.38 -2.54 26.06
N ASP A 349 0.81 -2.01 24.97
CA ASP A 349 0.01 -2.70 23.96
C ASP A 349 -0.02 -1.89 22.64
N GLU A 350 -0.82 -2.33 21.67
CA GLU A 350 -1.03 -1.63 20.40
C GLU A 350 -1.65 -0.23 20.58
N SER A 351 -2.48 -0.06 21.60
CA SER A 351 -3.11 1.24 21.89
C SER A 351 -2.09 2.26 22.39
N ALA A 352 -1.10 1.81 23.17
CA ALA A 352 0.02 2.64 23.60
C ALA A 352 0.91 3.05 22.41
N ALA A 353 1.16 2.14 21.46
CA ALA A 353 1.85 2.48 20.22
C ALA A 353 1.03 3.47 19.36
N MET A 354 -0.29 3.28 19.25
CA MET A 354 -1.19 4.22 18.56
C MET A 354 -1.18 5.60 19.23
N SER A 355 -1.07 5.67 20.56
CA SER A 355 -0.96 6.94 21.28
C SER A 355 0.30 7.72 20.90
N ILE A 356 1.45 7.04 20.73
CA ILE A 356 2.69 7.68 20.26
C ILE A 356 2.51 8.22 18.83
N LEU A 357 1.83 7.48 17.94
CA LEU A 357 1.48 7.96 16.61
C LEU A 357 0.60 9.22 16.68
N GLY A 358 -0.36 9.25 17.61
CA GLY A 358 -1.23 10.40 17.82
C GLY A 358 -0.48 11.65 18.29
N GLU A 359 0.58 11.48 19.10
CA GLU A 359 1.42 12.59 19.56
C GLU A 359 2.18 13.27 18.41
N VAL A 360 2.52 12.54 17.36
CA VAL A 360 3.19 13.04 16.13
C VAL A 360 2.24 13.14 14.94
N GLY A 361 0.93 13.07 15.18
CA GLY A 361 -0.11 13.29 14.17
C GLY A 361 -0.09 14.73 13.66
N ARG A 362 -0.37 14.92 12.37
CA ARG A 362 -0.16 16.19 11.66
C ARG A 362 -0.88 17.37 12.32
N ARG A 363 -2.14 17.20 12.72
CA ARG A 363 -2.92 18.28 13.37
C ARG A 363 -2.44 18.62 14.77
N ASN A 364 -1.83 17.67 15.47
CA ASN A 364 -1.27 17.88 16.80
C ASN A 364 0.12 18.48 16.75
N TRP A 365 0.89 18.16 15.70
CA TRP A 365 2.32 18.49 15.61
C TRP A 365 2.60 19.74 14.79
N ASP A 366 1.97 19.89 13.65
CA ASP A 366 2.20 20.97 12.69
C ASP A 366 0.86 21.50 12.17
N ASN A 367 0.39 22.59 12.78
CA ASN A 367 -0.90 23.22 12.45
C ASN A 367 -0.76 24.35 11.40
N ASP A 368 0.41 24.57 10.82
CA ASP A 368 0.63 25.66 9.87
C ASP A 368 -0.03 25.38 8.52
N ASP A 369 -0.24 24.12 8.16
CA ASP A 369 -1.02 23.70 7.00
C ASP A 369 -2.45 23.28 7.38
N ALA A 370 -3.38 24.20 7.20
CA ALA A 370 -4.80 23.95 7.48
C ALA A 370 -5.41 22.78 6.67
N ASN A 371 -4.76 22.31 5.61
CA ASN A 371 -5.19 21.19 4.78
C ASN A 371 -4.47 19.88 5.12
N GLY A 372 -3.37 19.96 5.88
CA GLY A 372 -2.59 18.81 6.29
C GLY A 372 -3.30 18.00 7.38
N CYS A 373 -3.28 16.68 7.26
CA CYS A 373 -3.77 15.74 8.26
C CYS A 373 -2.99 14.43 8.21
N THR A 374 -2.99 13.69 9.31
CA THR A 374 -2.64 12.27 9.26
C THR A 374 -3.85 11.50 8.75
N VAL A 375 -3.79 11.11 7.48
CA VAL A 375 -4.88 10.45 6.76
C VAL A 375 -5.22 9.11 7.38
N HIS A 376 -4.21 8.37 7.84
CA HIS A 376 -4.40 7.20 8.66
C HIS A 376 -3.19 6.94 9.57
N SER A 377 -3.51 6.33 10.70
CA SER A 377 -2.53 5.74 11.60
C SER A 377 -2.82 4.25 11.72
N VAL A 378 -1.78 3.43 11.71
CA VAL A 378 -1.91 1.99 11.79
C VAL A 378 -0.85 1.40 12.69
N VAL A 379 -1.25 0.41 13.49
CA VAL A 379 -0.35 -0.47 14.24
C VAL A 379 -0.61 -1.90 13.77
N TYR A 380 0.40 -2.48 13.15
CA TYR A 380 0.42 -3.87 12.75
C TYR A 380 1.09 -4.68 13.87
N ASN A 381 0.36 -5.62 14.48
CA ASN A 381 0.94 -6.63 15.36
C ASN A 381 1.45 -7.79 14.49
N LEU A 382 2.75 -7.85 14.32
CA LEU A 382 3.41 -8.79 13.41
C LEU A 382 3.41 -10.22 13.96
N THR A 383 3.30 -10.39 15.28
CA THR A 383 3.22 -11.66 15.96
C THR A 383 1.84 -12.30 15.79
N ASP A 384 0.79 -11.58 16.14
CA ASP A 384 -0.59 -12.06 16.12
C ASP A 384 -1.31 -11.85 14.78
N LYS A 385 -0.71 -11.09 13.85
CA LYS A 385 -1.28 -10.68 12.55
C LYS A 385 -2.59 -9.92 12.73
N THR A 386 -2.65 -9.07 13.75
CA THR A 386 -3.75 -8.15 13.98
C THR A 386 -3.38 -6.73 13.58
N VAL A 387 -4.40 -5.95 13.28
CA VAL A 387 -4.26 -4.57 12.81
C VAL A 387 -5.15 -3.67 13.64
N LEU A 388 -4.59 -2.61 14.20
CA LEU A 388 -5.30 -1.49 14.77
C LEU A 388 -5.15 -0.30 13.83
N TRP A 389 -6.25 0.22 13.27
CA TRP A 389 -6.25 1.24 12.23
C TRP A 389 -7.21 2.37 12.56
N VAL A 390 -6.76 3.63 12.44
CA VAL A 390 -7.50 4.84 12.76
C VAL A 390 -7.41 5.83 11.61
N PRO A 391 -8.54 6.30 11.03
CA PRO A 391 -8.56 7.32 9.98
C PRO A 391 -8.48 8.73 10.57
N ASN A 392 -7.90 9.65 9.80
CA ASN A 392 -8.08 11.10 9.89
C ASN A 392 -7.93 11.66 11.32
N GLU A 393 -7.02 11.07 12.10
CA GLU A 393 -6.69 11.48 13.48
C GLU A 393 -7.83 11.37 14.51
N HIS A 394 -8.78 10.47 14.28
CA HIS A 394 -9.84 10.14 15.26
C HIS A 394 -9.32 9.24 16.40
N TYR A 395 -8.18 9.63 16.99
CA TYR A 395 -7.57 8.87 18.08
C TYR A 395 -8.45 8.79 19.31
N GLY A 396 -8.59 7.59 19.86
CA GLY A 396 -9.41 7.35 21.06
C GLY A 396 -10.93 7.31 20.80
N GLU A 397 -11.36 7.43 19.56
CA GLU A 397 -12.76 7.31 19.17
C GLU A 397 -13.08 5.88 18.73
N GLU A 398 -13.78 5.10 19.57
CA GLU A 398 -14.13 3.70 19.27
C GLU A 398 -14.88 3.56 17.94
N ALA A 399 -15.72 4.52 17.57
CA ALA A 399 -16.49 4.50 16.32
C ALA A 399 -15.62 4.59 15.07
N TYR A 400 -14.39 5.10 15.18
CA TYR A 400 -13.43 5.26 14.09
C TYR A 400 -12.23 4.30 14.20
N THR A 401 -12.21 3.45 15.22
CA THR A 401 -11.14 2.47 15.42
C THR A 401 -11.50 1.14 14.78
N LEU A 402 -10.70 0.69 13.83
CA LEU A 402 -10.83 -0.63 13.22
C LEU A 402 -9.81 -1.58 13.86
N SER A 403 -10.29 -2.72 14.32
CA SER A 403 -9.44 -3.84 14.75
C SER A 403 -9.86 -5.10 13.99
N PHE A 404 -8.89 -5.75 13.33
CA PHE A 404 -9.13 -6.97 12.56
C PHE A 404 -7.87 -7.81 12.45
N SER A 405 -7.99 -9.07 12.01
CA SER A 405 -6.87 -9.99 11.74
C SER A 405 -6.80 -10.37 10.27
N LEU A 406 -5.63 -10.77 9.82
CA LEU A 406 -5.37 -11.39 8.51
C LEU A 406 -5.74 -12.87 8.52
#